data_0a6f61a118dd1777b5547d4b4158657f
#
_entry.id   0a6f61a118dd1777b5547d4b4158657f
#
_cell.length_a   1.000
_cell.length_b   1.000
_cell.length_c   1.000
_cell.angle_alpha   90.00
_cell.angle_beta   90.00
_cell.angle_gamma   90.00
#
_symmetry.space_group_name_H-M   'P 1'
#
loop_
_entity.id
_entity.type
_entity.pdbx_description
1 polymer ?
#
loop_
_entity_poly.entity_id
_entity_poly.type
_entity_poly.pdbx_seq_one_letter_code
_entity_poly.pdbx_strand_id
1 'polypeptide(L)'
;MNKLLYLVSALLFSTSFFAQKDGFWDKERATTKEITLSAGKRTLIKTEDLPVGTTEFVYRITVLDENQKLTSSLVSVLKAIPDPTGISQGTAGAIHLTSSIAGNDKCTFALFQEANAANLFVKEGKTERACWEQKEKVNKEAKLISSASLCLTNLPNLWFGFESQNWVMNQKIVLEVVPWVDYKASRGWDKTTKNEILTIAEKLPFVSKLTKKEQFYATFIENISKKYTYREFSQLLAVEKSNEIEKVTEESLKKSGEVNVFYNTFRDKSSKEFNKGNYQEAIAIIQVNIFNKNRETYRDYAVLGDYYLCSKQFTKAEETYTKGLKLQPSEINFQLSLAHVYLFTDRISEAKTIHKKYAHESLFTGNTWTQQTKIDFKEFEKHSLPTENFKKILKVLD
;
A
#
# COMPACT_ATOMS: atom_id res chain seq x y z
N MET A 1 64.28 -1.61 37.82
CA MET A 1 62.88 -1.71 38.36
C MET A 1 61.86 -0.82 37.63
N ASN A 2 62.27 0.07 36.70
CA ASN A 2 61.31 1.00 36.11
C ASN A 2 60.66 0.57 34.77
N LYS A 3 61.07 -0.56 34.15
CA LYS A 3 60.46 -1.05 32.91
C LYS A 3 59.26 -1.96 33.12
N LEU A 4 59.10 -2.55 34.31
CA LEU A 4 57.95 -3.41 34.65
C LEU A 4 56.71 -2.60 35.01
N LEU A 5 56.90 -1.36 35.51
CA LEU A 5 55.77 -0.49 35.91
C LEU A 5 55.02 0.09 34.71
N TYR A 6 55.66 0.27 33.55
CA TYR A 6 55.01 0.76 32.31
C TYR A 6 54.21 -0.34 31.60
N LEU A 7 54.55 -1.62 31.78
CA LEU A 7 53.79 -2.72 31.17
C LEU A 7 52.47 -3.02 31.89
N VAL A 8 52.42 -2.76 33.21
CA VAL A 8 51.21 -2.97 34.00
C VAL A 8 50.21 -1.79 33.82
N SER A 9 50.71 -0.59 33.54
CA SER A 9 49.90 0.60 33.25
C SER A 9 49.21 0.52 31.86
N ALA A 10 49.80 -0.16 30.89
CA ALA A 10 49.21 -0.33 29.55
C ALA A 10 48.11 -1.40 29.50
N LEU A 11 48.07 -2.31 30.47
CA LEU A 11 47.08 -3.40 30.54
C LEU A 11 45.74 -2.99 31.22
N LEU A 12 45.69 -1.83 31.86
CA LEU A 12 44.49 -1.34 32.56
C LEU A 12 43.62 -0.41 31.74
N PHE A 13 43.99 -0.09 30.47
CA PHE A 13 43.16 0.67 29.54
C PHE A 13 42.59 -0.17 28.39
N SER A 14 42.33 -1.46 28.61
CA SER A 14 41.38 -2.18 27.78
C SER A 14 39.95 -1.81 28.19
N THR A 15 39.57 -0.54 28.04
CA THR A 15 38.17 -0.15 27.94
C THR A 15 37.63 -0.90 26.75
N SER A 16 36.73 -1.83 26.99
CA SER A 16 35.94 -2.45 25.93
C SER A 16 35.23 -1.32 25.20
N PHE A 17 35.81 -0.81 24.12
CA PHE A 17 35.06 -0.01 23.16
C PHE A 17 34.03 -0.93 22.57
N PHE A 18 32.85 -0.97 23.16
CA PHE A 18 31.68 -1.48 22.46
C PHE A 18 31.52 -0.58 21.25
N ALA A 19 31.84 -1.11 20.09
CA ALA A 19 31.62 -0.36 18.85
C ALA A 19 30.14 0.02 18.79
N GLN A 20 29.88 1.31 18.69
CA GLN A 20 28.52 1.83 18.48
C GLN A 20 27.91 1.11 17.28
N LYS A 21 26.69 0.62 17.42
CA LYS A 21 25.99 -0.03 16.31
C LYS A 21 25.65 1.00 15.24
N ASP A 22 25.91 0.64 14.00
CA ASP A 22 25.67 1.48 12.82
C ASP A 22 24.25 1.30 12.33
N GLY A 23 23.35 2.23 12.69
CA GLY A 23 21.93 2.14 12.41
C GLY A 23 21.13 3.30 13.02
N PHE A 24 19.83 3.13 13.11
CA PHE A 24 18.93 4.13 13.68
C PHE A 24 17.66 3.52 14.29
N TRP A 25 17.07 4.21 15.27
CA TRP A 25 15.72 3.92 15.75
C TRP A 25 14.69 4.42 14.73
N ASP A 26 13.93 3.51 14.12
CA ASP A 26 12.86 3.89 13.19
C ASP A 26 11.61 4.33 13.96
N LYS A 27 11.56 5.65 14.22
CA LYS A 27 10.48 6.28 14.99
C LYS A 27 9.20 6.44 14.17
N GLU A 28 9.30 6.41 12.84
CA GLU A 28 8.16 6.57 11.91
C GLU A 28 7.33 5.29 11.82
N ARG A 29 7.99 4.13 11.99
CA ARG A 29 7.34 2.82 12.07
C ARG A 29 7.18 2.31 13.50
N ALA A 30 7.25 3.22 14.46
CA ALA A 30 6.97 2.86 15.83
C ALA A 30 5.49 2.47 15.99
N THR A 31 5.24 1.37 16.67
CA THR A 31 3.90 1.00 17.11
C THR A 31 3.59 1.75 18.39
N THR A 32 2.45 2.43 18.44
CA THR A 32 1.85 2.94 19.68
C THR A 32 0.37 2.61 19.64
N LYS A 33 -0.04 1.62 20.43
CA LYS A 33 -1.44 1.15 20.47
C LYS A 33 -1.94 1.08 21.89
N GLU A 34 -3.14 1.61 22.10
CA GLU A 34 -3.89 1.57 23.33
C GLU A 34 -5.12 0.68 23.15
N ILE A 35 -5.32 -0.26 24.04
CA ILE A 35 -6.49 -1.15 24.04
C ILE A 35 -7.04 -1.33 25.44
N THR A 36 -8.33 -1.66 25.53
CA THR A 36 -8.97 -2.11 26.76
C THR A 36 -8.88 -3.63 26.87
N LEU A 37 -8.29 -4.13 27.93
CA LEU A 37 -8.24 -5.54 28.28
C LEU A 37 -9.27 -5.82 29.38
N SER A 38 -10.33 -6.54 29.03
CA SER A 38 -11.39 -6.88 29.98
C SER A 38 -10.90 -7.85 31.05
N ALA A 39 -11.49 -7.77 32.25
CA ALA A 39 -11.16 -8.62 33.39
C ALA A 39 -11.19 -10.11 33.01
N GLY A 40 -10.14 -10.85 33.34
CA GLY A 40 -9.99 -12.28 33.05
C GLY A 40 -9.99 -12.67 31.58
N LYS A 41 -9.81 -11.72 30.68
CA LYS A 41 -9.78 -11.98 29.19
C LYS A 41 -8.39 -11.86 28.63
N ARG A 42 -8.26 -12.34 27.39
CA ARG A 42 -7.06 -12.24 26.54
C ARG A 42 -7.35 -11.40 25.32
N THR A 43 -6.34 -10.73 24.80
CA THR A 43 -6.45 -9.91 23.61
C THR A 43 -5.11 -9.88 22.84
N LEU A 44 -5.12 -9.35 21.61
CA LEU A 44 -3.93 -9.24 20.76
C LEU A 44 -3.72 -7.79 20.31
N ILE A 45 -2.46 -7.42 20.24
CA ILE A 45 -2.02 -6.24 19.49
C ILE A 45 -1.01 -6.69 18.44
N LYS A 46 -1.29 -6.38 17.19
CA LYS A 46 -0.34 -6.53 16.09
C LYS A 46 0.51 -5.26 15.99
N THR A 47 1.84 -5.41 15.87
CA THR A 47 2.73 -4.26 15.61
C THR A 47 2.48 -3.68 14.21
N GLU A 48 2.96 -2.47 13.97
CA GLU A 48 3.19 -2.00 12.61
C GLU A 48 4.24 -2.90 11.93
N ASP A 49 4.33 -2.81 10.59
CA ASP A 49 5.30 -3.61 9.86
C ASP A 49 6.73 -3.16 10.21
N LEU A 50 7.54 -4.11 10.63
CA LEU A 50 8.94 -3.86 10.97
C LEU A 50 9.74 -3.58 9.68
N PRO A 51 10.56 -2.52 9.64
CA PRO A 51 11.33 -2.17 8.47
C PRO A 51 12.38 -3.22 8.11
N VAL A 52 12.73 -3.31 6.83
CA VAL A 52 13.86 -4.14 6.36
C VAL A 52 15.13 -3.70 7.06
N GLY A 53 15.88 -4.67 7.58
CA GLY A 53 17.09 -4.42 8.37
C GLY A 53 16.85 -4.25 9.86
N THR A 54 15.64 -4.48 10.34
CA THR A 54 15.38 -4.55 11.79
C THR A 54 16.16 -5.71 12.40
N THR A 55 17.13 -5.38 13.24
CA THR A 55 17.93 -6.36 13.99
C THR A 55 17.59 -6.40 15.46
N GLU A 56 16.93 -5.38 15.94
CA GLU A 56 16.52 -5.24 17.34
C GLU A 56 15.25 -4.41 17.41
N PHE A 57 14.53 -4.51 18.51
CA PHE A 57 13.47 -3.57 18.84
C PHE A 57 13.37 -3.39 20.36
N VAL A 58 12.97 -2.21 20.76
CA VAL A 58 12.55 -1.94 22.13
C VAL A 58 11.04 -1.94 22.19
N TYR A 59 10.49 -2.60 23.19
CA TYR A 59 9.07 -2.46 23.50
C TYR A 59 8.88 -1.91 24.91
N ARG A 60 7.74 -1.26 25.11
CA ARG A 60 7.24 -0.87 26.42
C ARG A 60 5.77 -1.24 26.55
N ILE A 61 5.44 -1.93 27.64
CA ILE A 61 4.08 -2.26 28.02
C ILE A 61 3.77 -1.47 29.28
N THR A 62 2.69 -0.71 29.27
CA THR A 62 2.19 0.02 30.42
C THR A 62 0.73 -0.36 30.66
N VAL A 63 0.41 -0.80 31.87
CA VAL A 63 -0.97 -1.06 32.31
C VAL A 63 -1.45 0.17 33.07
N LEU A 64 -2.54 0.75 32.61
CA LEU A 64 -3.14 1.97 33.16
C LEU A 64 -4.54 1.69 33.68
N ASP A 65 -4.95 2.45 34.70
CA ASP A 65 -6.35 2.57 35.04
C ASP A 65 -7.10 3.38 33.97
N GLU A 66 -8.42 3.28 33.94
CA GLU A 66 -9.27 3.83 32.88
C GLU A 66 -9.03 5.33 32.59
N ASN A 67 -8.71 6.12 33.63
CA ASN A 67 -8.52 7.58 33.55
C ASN A 67 -7.05 8.03 33.47
N GLN A 68 -6.10 7.10 33.48
CA GLN A 68 -4.68 7.42 33.45
C GLN A 68 -4.18 7.62 32.02
N LYS A 69 -3.15 8.48 31.86
CA LYS A 69 -2.47 8.76 30.60
C LYS A 69 -0.96 8.55 30.74
N LEU A 70 -0.32 8.17 29.62
CA LEU A 70 1.13 8.15 29.55
C LEU A 70 1.71 9.57 29.67
N THR A 71 2.75 9.72 30.47
CA THR A 71 3.46 11.01 30.67
C THR A 71 4.53 11.25 29.60
N SER A 72 5.07 10.20 29.00
CA SER A 72 6.08 10.29 27.93
C SER A 72 5.97 9.09 27.00
N SER A 73 6.27 9.29 25.71
CA SER A 73 6.34 8.18 24.75
C SER A 73 7.70 7.48 24.76
N LEU A 74 7.73 6.19 24.39
CA LEU A 74 8.98 5.43 24.23
C LEU A 74 9.90 6.10 23.18
N VAL A 75 9.31 6.61 22.08
CA VAL A 75 10.01 7.40 21.07
C VAL A 75 10.74 8.60 21.66
N SER A 76 10.14 9.28 22.63
CA SER A 76 10.76 10.44 23.33
C SER A 76 11.94 10.00 24.19
N VAL A 77 11.82 8.87 24.86
CA VAL A 77 12.92 8.30 25.69
C VAL A 77 14.11 7.93 24.81
N LEU A 78 13.86 7.30 23.66
CA LEU A 78 14.90 6.86 22.73
C LEU A 78 15.60 8.02 22.00
N LYS A 79 15.13 9.26 22.13
CA LYS A 79 15.89 10.44 21.61
C LYS A 79 17.25 10.61 22.29
N ALA A 80 17.36 10.23 23.57
CA ALA A 80 18.59 10.32 24.35
C ALA A 80 19.49 9.07 24.22
N ILE A 81 19.01 8.02 23.55
CA ILE A 81 19.71 6.74 23.39
C ILE A 81 20.06 6.58 21.91
N PRO A 82 21.33 6.82 21.50
CA PRO A 82 21.71 6.85 20.09
C PRO A 82 21.62 5.48 19.41
N ASP A 83 21.88 4.39 20.14
CA ASP A 83 21.87 3.02 19.63
C ASP A 83 21.52 2.00 20.74
N PRO A 84 21.24 0.72 20.38
CA PRO A 84 20.89 -0.32 21.34
C PRO A 84 21.92 -0.58 22.45
N THR A 85 23.19 -0.27 22.24
CA THR A 85 24.23 -0.49 23.25
C THR A 85 24.10 0.45 24.45
N GLY A 86 23.48 1.62 24.23
CA GLY A 86 23.15 2.58 25.29
C GLY A 86 22.00 2.13 26.21
N ILE A 87 21.34 1.03 25.88
CA ILE A 87 20.34 0.41 26.73
C ILE A 87 21.09 -0.51 27.69
N SER A 88 21.15 -0.13 28.98
CA SER A 88 21.87 -0.92 29.96
C SER A 88 21.33 -2.35 30.00
N GLN A 89 22.20 -3.31 29.71
CA GLN A 89 21.89 -4.75 29.84
C GLN A 89 21.94 -5.17 31.32
N GLY A 90 21.33 -4.41 32.20
CA GLY A 90 21.06 -4.84 33.55
C GLY A 90 20.08 -6.02 33.47
N THR A 91 20.53 -7.23 33.92
CA THR A 91 19.75 -8.47 33.97
C THR A 91 18.63 -8.54 32.93
N ALA A 92 18.97 -9.01 31.73
CA ALA A 92 18.05 -9.26 30.60
C ALA A 92 17.52 -8.04 29.81
N GLY A 93 18.35 -7.01 29.56
CA GLY A 93 18.00 -5.93 28.61
C GLY A 93 16.88 -4.98 29.09
N ALA A 94 16.66 -4.89 30.42
CA ALA A 94 15.66 -3.99 30.98
C ALA A 94 16.07 -2.53 30.82
N ILE A 95 15.20 -1.72 30.29
CA ILE A 95 15.37 -0.26 30.22
C ILE A 95 14.78 0.32 31.51
N HIS A 96 15.59 1.01 32.30
CA HIS A 96 15.07 1.78 33.40
C HIS A 96 14.27 2.98 32.91
N LEU A 97 12.96 2.78 32.77
CA LEU A 97 12.03 3.86 32.51
C LEU A 97 11.56 4.43 33.86
N THR A 98 12.03 5.60 34.18
CA THR A 98 11.46 6.38 35.28
C THR A 98 10.06 6.86 34.87
N SER A 99 9.04 6.03 35.04
CA SER A 99 7.66 6.46 34.88
C SER A 99 6.98 6.47 36.26
N SER A 100 6.44 7.61 36.62
CA SER A 100 5.72 7.84 37.88
C SER A 100 4.27 7.37 37.86
N ILE A 101 3.92 6.41 36.99
CA ILE A 101 2.56 5.87 36.94
C ILE A 101 2.35 4.94 38.13
N ALA A 102 1.45 5.31 39.04
CA ALA A 102 1.00 4.47 40.12
C ALA A 102 -0.18 3.61 39.63
N GLY A 103 -0.13 2.32 39.86
CA GLY A 103 -1.21 1.38 39.60
C GLY A 103 -0.80 -0.02 40.08
N ASN A 104 -1.73 -0.79 40.62
CA ASN A 104 -1.52 -2.17 41.09
C ASN A 104 -1.92 -3.20 40.01
N ASP A 105 -2.48 -2.77 38.91
CA ASP A 105 -2.92 -3.65 37.82
C ASP A 105 -1.73 -4.28 37.11
N LYS A 106 -1.88 -5.56 36.79
CA LYS A 106 -0.82 -6.39 36.20
C LYS A 106 -1.40 -7.25 35.09
N CYS A 107 -0.60 -7.55 34.11
CA CYS A 107 -0.90 -8.51 33.07
C CYS A 107 0.26 -9.47 32.81
N THR A 108 -0.01 -10.61 32.22
CA THR A 108 1.00 -11.43 31.55
C THR A 108 0.91 -11.24 30.05
N PHE A 109 1.98 -11.53 29.33
CA PHE A 109 1.99 -11.39 27.89
C PHE A 109 2.94 -12.36 27.21
N ALA A 110 2.68 -12.61 25.94
CA ALA A 110 3.53 -13.43 25.07
C ALA A 110 3.63 -12.81 23.67
N LEU A 111 4.76 -13.03 22.99
CA LEU A 111 5.02 -12.58 21.64
C LEU A 111 4.92 -13.75 20.67
N PHE A 112 4.25 -13.50 19.54
CA PHE A 112 4.07 -14.49 18.49
C PHE A 112 4.49 -13.92 17.15
N GLN A 113 5.05 -14.78 16.32
CA GLN A 113 5.42 -14.47 14.94
C GLN A 113 4.26 -14.75 13.96
N GLU A 114 3.37 -15.66 14.30
CA GLU A 114 2.30 -16.11 13.44
C GLU A 114 0.92 -15.75 14.00
N ALA A 115 0.05 -15.23 13.15
CA ALA A 115 -1.32 -14.89 13.51
C ALA A 115 -2.11 -16.08 14.07
N ASN A 116 -1.89 -17.29 13.53
CA ASN A 116 -2.58 -18.50 14.00
C ASN A 116 -2.18 -18.87 15.43
N ALA A 117 -0.89 -18.78 15.77
CA ALA A 117 -0.40 -19.03 17.12
C ALA A 117 -0.94 -17.98 18.12
N ALA A 118 -0.93 -16.70 17.70
CA ALA A 118 -1.51 -15.61 18.50
C ALA A 118 -3.02 -15.79 18.75
N ASN A 119 -3.78 -16.23 17.75
CA ASN A 119 -5.21 -16.51 17.89
C ASN A 119 -5.49 -17.71 18.81
N LEU A 120 -4.64 -18.74 18.81
CA LEU A 120 -4.75 -19.86 19.75
C LEU A 120 -4.51 -19.40 21.19
N PHE A 121 -3.57 -18.47 21.42
CA PHE A 121 -3.39 -17.86 22.74
C PHE A 121 -4.68 -17.18 23.22
N VAL A 122 -5.36 -16.39 22.39
CA VAL A 122 -6.61 -15.73 22.79
C VAL A 122 -7.68 -16.76 23.17
N LYS A 123 -7.83 -17.80 22.36
CA LYS A 123 -8.90 -18.81 22.55
C LYS A 123 -8.62 -19.74 23.73
N GLU A 124 -7.40 -20.24 23.86
CA GLU A 124 -7.04 -21.37 24.70
C GLU A 124 -5.97 -21.04 25.75
N GLY A 125 -5.33 -19.87 25.70
CA GLY A 125 -4.23 -19.49 26.58
C GLY A 125 -2.91 -20.20 26.27
N LYS A 126 -2.77 -20.84 25.10
CA LYS A 126 -1.60 -21.59 24.73
C LYS A 126 -0.44 -20.70 24.32
N THR A 127 0.75 -20.93 24.89
CA THR A 127 1.98 -20.16 24.65
C THR A 127 3.10 -20.97 24.04
N GLU A 128 2.91 -22.27 23.75
CA GLU A 128 3.97 -23.18 23.26
C GLU A 128 4.60 -22.72 21.95
N ARG A 129 3.89 -21.91 21.17
CA ARG A 129 4.39 -21.33 19.90
C ARG A 129 4.76 -19.84 20.03
N ALA A 130 4.87 -19.34 21.25
CA ALA A 130 5.38 -18.00 21.49
C ALA A 130 6.89 -17.96 21.29
N CYS A 131 7.41 -16.93 20.63
CA CYS A 131 8.85 -16.70 20.53
C CYS A 131 9.42 -16.06 21.81
N TRP A 132 8.56 -15.46 22.63
CA TRP A 132 8.86 -14.90 23.95
C TRP A 132 7.63 -14.99 24.84
N GLU A 133 7.83 -15.28 26.11
CA GLU A 133 6.77 -15.34 27.11
C GLU A 133 7.21 -14.64 28.40
N GLN A 134 6.37 -13.77 28.93
CA GLN A 134 6.53 -13.17 30.26
C GLN A 134 5.58 -13.87 31.24
N LYS A 135 6.13 -14.78 32.05
CA LYS A 135 5.36 -15.58 33.03
C LYS A 135 5.03 -14.81 34.29
N GLU A 136 5.90 -13.89 34.67
CA GLU A 136 5.65 -13.02 35.82
C GLU A 136 4.70 -11.90 35.47
N LYS A 137 3.85 -11.53 36.39
CA LYS A 137 2.88 -10.44 36.23
C LYS A 137 3.60 -9.10 36.18
N VAL A 138 3.38 -8.34 35.14
CA VAL A 138 4.02 -7.02 34.94
C VAL A 138 3.01 -5.91 34.79
N ASN A 139 3.36 -4.73 35.27
CA ASN A 139 2.62 -3.49 35.04
C ASN A 139 3.39 -2.57 34.09
N LYS A 140 4.70 -2.42 34.31
CA LYS A 140 5.60 -1.58 33.54
C LYS A 140 6.75 -2.44 33.08
N GLU A 141 6.69 -2.87 31.83
CA GLU A 141 7.75 -3.68 31.24
C GLU A 141 8.33 -2.92 30.04
N ALA A 142 9.66 -2.80 30.03
CA ALA A 142 10.36 -2.30 28.86
C ALA A 142 11.63 -3.10 28.66
N LYS A 143 11.77 -3.68 27.48
CA LYS A 143 12.91 -4.53 27.13
C LYS A 143 13.39 -4.29 25.71
N LEU A 144 14.67 -4.53 25.52
CA LEU A 144 15.29 -4.71 24.23
C LEU A 144 15.23 -6.17 23.81
N ILE A 145 14.66 -6.45 22.65
CA ILE A 145 14.71 -7.75 21.97
C ILE A 145 15.78 -7.67 20.90
N SER A 146 16.81 -8.48 21.01
CA SER A 146 17.94 -8.51 20.07
C SER A 146 17.80 -9.57 18.98
N SER A 147 18.66 -9.53 17.97
CA SER A 147 18.75 -10.50 16.90
C SER A 147 19.02 -11.94 17.37
N ALA A 148 19.50 -12.14 18.59
CA ALA A 148 19.64 -13.44 19.20
C ALA A 148 18.28 -14.06 19.63
N SER A 149 17.22 -13.26 19.67
CA SER A 149 15.87 -13.73 20.01
C SER A 149 15.22 -14.41 18.80
N LEU A 150 14.52 -15.51 19.05
CA LEU A 150 13.69 -16.17 18.04
C LEU A 150 12.57 -15.28 17.49
N CYS A 151 12.24 -14.15 18.16
CA CYS A 151 11.21 -13.22 17.72
C CYS A 151 11.59 -12.37 16.51
N LEU A 152 12.87 -12.31 16.11
CA LEU A 152 13.38 -11.48 15.01
C LEU A 152 13.81 -12.25 13.77
N THR A 153 13.05 -13.23 13.34
CA THR A 153 13.34 -14.00 12.13
C THR A 153 12.50 -13.51 10.94
N ASN A 154 13.01 -12.52 10.21
CA ASN A 154 12.52 -12.08 8.86
C ASN A 154 10.99 -11.90 8.69
N LEU A 155 10.22 -11.64 9.74
CA LEU A 155 8.79 -11.43 9.66
C LEU A 155 8.45 -9.93 9.60
N PRO A 156 7.40 -9.56 8.85
CA PRO A 156 7.05 -8.15 8.70
C PRO A 156 6.46 -7.55 9.98
N ASN A 157 5.94 -8.34 10.90
CA ASN A 157 5.30 -7.86 12.13
C ASN A 157 5.27 -8.93 13.21
N LEU A 158 4.93 -8.52 14.42
CA LEU A 158 4.77 -9.35 15.60
C LEU A 158 3.38 -9.17 16.19
N TRP A 159 2.97 -10.17 16.97
CA TRP A 159 1.73 -10.17 17.73
C TRP A 159 2.04 -10.24 19.21
N PHE A 160 1.56 -9.25 19.97
CA PHE A 160 1.60 -9.25 21.42
C PHE A 160 0.26 -9.74 21.97
N GLY A 161 0.26 -10.89 22.61
CA GLY A 161 -0.90 -11.44 23.31
C GLY A 161 -0.86 -11.05 24.78
N PHE A 162 -1.92 -10.45 25.30
CA PHE A 162 -2.06 -10.03 26.69
C PHE A 162 -3.13 -10.84 27.40
N GLU A 163 -2.88 -11.20 28.66
CA GLU A 163 -3.85 -11.83 29.53
C GLU A 163 -4.02 -11.00 30.82
N SER A 164 -5.27 -10.62 31.08
CA SER A 164 -5.60 -9.88 32.31
C SER A 164 -5.43 -10.74 33.53
N GLN A 165 -4.75 -10.20 34.54
CA GLN A 165 -4.64 -10.77 35.85
C GLN A 165 -5.61 -10.10 36.85
N ASN A 166 -6.42 -9.15 36.39
CA ASN A 166 -7.49 -8.56 37.15
C ASN A 166 -8.79 -9.33 36.88
N TRP A 167 -9.52 -9.65 37.96
CA TRP A 167 -10.77 -10.42 37.89
C TRP A 167 -12.03 -9.56 37.92
N VAL A 168 -11.89 -8.27 38.24
CA VAL A 168 -13.03 -7.39 38.54
C VAL A 168 -13.11 -6.22 37.57
N MET A 169 -11.97 -5.56 37.26
CA MET A 169 -11.95 -4.33 36.50
C MET A 169 -11.24 -4.50 35.14
N ASN A 170 -11.71 -3.76 34.15
CA ASN A 170 -11.01 -3.62 32.90
C ASN A 170 -9.73 -2.81 33.07
N GLN A 171 -8.73 -3.13 32.30
CA GLN A 171 -7.43 -2.47 32.27
C GLN A 171 -7.20 -1.83 30.92
N LYS A 172 -6.45 -0.74 30.90
CA LYS A 172 -5.97 -0.12 29.66
C LYS A 172 -4.51 -0.54 29.45
N ILE A 173 -4.23 -1.19 28.34
CA ILE A 173 -2.87 -1.57 27.93
C ILE A 173 -2.38 -0.59 26.87
N VAL A 174 -1.21 0.00 27.12
CA VAL A 174 -0.48 0.76 26.10
C VAL A 174 0.76 -0.03 25.72
N LEU A 175 0.81 -0.46 24.45
CA LEU A 175 1.96 -1.09 23.84
C LEU A 175 2.66 -0.08 22.94
N GLU A 176 3.95 0.08 23.17
CA GLU A 176 4.85 0.81 22.28
C GLU A 176 5.98 -0.09 21.84
N VAL A 177 6.31 -0.06 20.53
CA VAL A 177 7.43 -0.82 19.96
C VAL A 177 8.19 0.11 19.00
N VAL A 178 9.51 0.20 19.16
CA VAL A 178 10.38 0.99 18.28
C VAL A 178 11.47 0.09 17.73
N PRO A 179 11.51 -0.17 16.42
CA PRO A 179 12.53 -1.00 15.80
C PRO A 179 13.86 -0.25 15.64
N TRP A 180 14.95 -0.99 15.80
CA TRP A 180 16.31 -0.58 15.40
C TRP A 180 16.65 -1.15 14.04
N VAL A 181 17.00 -0.29 13.10
CA VAL A 181 17.40 -0.65 11.74
C VAL A 181 18.91 -0.54 11.61
N ASP A 182 19.57 -1.66 11.41
CA ASP A 182 21.00 -1.74 11.11
C ASP A 182 21.24 -1.41 9.63
N TYR A 183 22.18 -0.51 9.31
CA TYR A 183 22.45 -0.08 7.94
C TYR A 183 22.94 -1.19 7.04
N LYS A 184 23.75 -2.12 7.56
CA LYS A 184 24.24 -3.26 6.78
C LYS A 184 23.11 -4.26 6.53
N ALA A 185 22.32 -4.57 7.56
CA ALA A 185 21.18 -5.47 7.45
C ALA A 185 20.04 -4.88 6.58
N SER A 186 19.90 -3.55 6.58
CA SER A 186 18.95 -2.83 5.72
C SER A 186 19.41 -2.73 4.27
N ARG A 187 20.57 -3.23 3.92
CA ARG A 187 21.10 -3.20 2.56
C ARG A 187 21.32 -1.76 2.03
N GLY A 188 21.69 -0.84 2.91
CA GLY A 188 21.91 0.58 2.59
C GLY A 188 20.65 1.45 2.63
N TRP A 189 19.54 0.93 3.11
CA TRP A 189 18.28 1.66 3.25
C TRP A 189 18.18 2.36 4.60
N ASP A 190 18.81 3.50 4.73
CA ASP A 190 18.69 4.39 5.88
C ASP A 190 17.50 5.35 5.75
N LYS A 191 17.36 6.27 6.70
CA LYS A 191 16.26 7.26 6.67
C LYS A 191 16.36 8.17 5.45
N THR A 192 17.56 8.61 5.09
CA THR A 192 17.80 9.55 3.97
C THR A 192 17.43 8.90 2.65
N THR A 193 17.95 7.68 2.41
CA THR A 193 17.71 6.95 1.17
C THR A 193 16.24 6.51 1.03
N LYS A 194 15.56 6.21 2.14
CA LYS A 194 14.09 5.96 2.12
C LYS A 194 13.29 7.22 1.80
N ASN A 195 13.70 8.39 2.30
CA ASN A 195 13.07 9.67 1.97
C ASN A 195 13.22 10.03 0.48
N GLU A 196 14.32 9.65 -0.16
CA GLU A 196 14.46 9.80 -1.61
C GLU A 196 13.39 8.98 -2.36
N ILE A 197 13.16 7.74 -1.94
CA ILE A 197 12.11 6.89 -2.52
C ILE A 197 10.73 7.44 -2.23
N LEU A 198 10.48 7.95 -1.02
CA LEU A 198 9.23 8.63 -0.68
C LEU A 198 8.97 9.80 -1.62
N THR A 199 9.99 10.64 -1.87
CA THR A 199 9.89 11.77 -2.81
C THR A 199 9.52 11.32 -4.23
N ILE A 200 10.01 10.16 -4.67
CA ILE A 200 9.59 9.58 -5.97
C ILE A 200 8.12 9.20 -5.92
N ALA A 201 7.69 8.50 -4.87
CA ALA A 201 6.30 8.08 -4.71
C ALA A 201 5.32 9.27 -4.64
N GLU A 202 5.65 10.31 -3.91
CA GLU A 202 4.84 11.54 -3.77
C GLU A 202 4.60 12.26 -5.09
N LYS A 203 5.57 12.20 -6.02
CA LYS A 203 5.48 12.84 -7.35
C LYS A 203 4.64 12.05 -8.36
N LEU A 204 4.18 10.84 -8.02
CA LEU A 204 3.35 10.06 -8.93
C LEU A 204 1.98 10.75 -9.12
N PRO A 205 1.49 10.88 -10.36
CA PRO A 205 0.38 11.78 -10.70
C PRO A 205 -0.97 11.41 -10.09
N PHE A 206 -1.13 10.18 -9.63
CA PHE A 206 -2.38 9.66 -9.04
C PHE A 206 -2.43 9.76 -7.51
N VAL A 207 -1.31 10.05 -6.85
CA VAL A 207 -1.20 10.01 -5.38
C VAL A 207 -2.17 10.96 -4.70
N SER A 208 -2.45 12.12 -5.31
CA SER A 208 -3.45 13.05 -4.79
C SER A 208 -4.85 12.44 -4.68
N LYS A 209 -5.16 11.43 -5.50
CA LYS A 209 -6.47 10.74 -5.56
C LYS A 209 -6.56 9.53 -4.62
N LEU A 210 -5.47 9.13 -3.96
CA LEU A 210 -5.47 8.00 -3.01
C LEU A 210 -6.13 8.40 -1.68
N THR A 211 -6.88 7.48 -1.11
CA THR A 211 -7.42 7.60 0.25
C THR A 211 -6.48 7.05 1.31
N LYS A 212 -5.63 6.07 0.95
CA LYS A 212 -4.69 5.38 1.85
C LYS A 212 -3.23 5.68 1.48
N LYS A 213 -2.89 6.97 1.37
CA LYS A 213 -1.55 7.43 0.95
C LYS A 213 -0.42 6.84 1.77
N GLU A 214 -0.54 6.89 3.09
CA GLU A 214 0.51 6.40 4.00
C GLU A 214 0.76 4.90 3.84
N GLN A 215 -0.31 4.11 3.66
CA GLN A 215 -0.18 2.68 3.39
C GLN A 215 0.51 2.43 2.04
N PHE A 216 0.17 3.21 1.03
CA PHE A 216 0.83 3.15 -0.28
C PHE A 216 2.33 3.46 -0.15
N TYR A 217 2.70 4.58 0.49
CA TYR A 217 4.10 4.96 0.66
C TYR A 217 4.90 3.90 1.41
N ALA A 218 4.39 3.42 2.53
CA ALA A 218 5.06 2.39 3.30
C ALA A 218 5.30 1.13 2.47
N THR A 219 4.27 0.66 1.74
CA THR A 219 4.37 -0.54 0.91
C THR A 219 5.29 -0.34 -0.29
N PHE A 220 5.27 0.85 -0.90
CA PHE A 220 6.11 1.20 -2.05
C PHE A 220 7.61 1.17 -1.66
N ILE A 221 7.98 1.83 -0.55
CA ILE A 221 9.34 1.83 -0.02
C ILE A 221 9.77 0.41 0.36
N GLU A 222 8.87 -0.35 1.02
CA GLU A 222 9.12 -1.72 1.42
C GLU A 222 9.41 -2.63 0.20
N ASN A 223 8.59 -2.57 -0.83
CA ASN A 223 8.75 -3.41 -2.04
C ASN A 223 10.08 -3.12 -2.75
N ILE A 224 10.47 -1.84 -2.88
CA ILE A 224 11.77 -1.47 -3.46
C ILE A 224 12.90 -1.98 -2.58
N SER A 225 12.84 -1.73 -1.28
CA SER A 225 13.92 -2.07 -0.36
C SER A 225 14.09 -3.59 -0.16
N LYS A 226 13.04 -4.37 -0.34
CA LYS A 226 13.12 -5.85 -0.37
C LYS A 226 13.79 -6.36 -1.64
N LYS A 227 13.51 -5.74 -2.77
CA LYS A 227 13.98 -6.20 -4.08
C LYS A 227 15.43 -5.80 -4.36
N TYR A 228 15.80 -4.59 -4.02
CA TYR A 228 17.11 -4.00 -4.30
C TYR A 228 17.84 -3.60 -3.03
N THR A 229 19.19 -3.60 -3.05
CA THR A 229 19.97 -2.72 -2.19
C THR A 229 19.80 -1.28 -2.70
N TYR A 230 20.04 -0.27 -1.85
CA TYR A 230 19.99 1.13 -2.31
C TYR A 230 20.96 1.38 -3.47
N ARG A 231 22.16 0.79 -3.41
CA ARG A 231 23.16 0.91 -4.47
C ARG A 231 22.66 0.35 -5.80
N GLU A 232 22.09 -0.85 -5.82
CA GLU A 232 21.51 -1.45 -7.02
C GLU A 232 20.40 -0.57 -7.59
N PHE A 233 19.45 -0.13 -6.75
CA PHE A 233 18.35 0.72 -7.20
C PHE A 233 18.82 2.09 -7.72
N SER A 234 19.81 2.69 -7.07
CA SER A 234 20.37 4.00 -7.51
C SER A 234 21.07 3.92 -8.86
N GLN A 235 21.68 2.76 -9.18
CA GLN A 235 22.42 2.50 -10.41
C GLN A 235 21.57 2.00 -11.58
N LEU A 236 20.27 1.74 -11.38
CA LEU A 236 19.37 1.37 -12.48
C LEU A 236 19.36 2.46 -13.55
N LEU A 237 19.38 2.04 -14.81
CA LEU A 237 19.17 2.95 -15.94
C LEU A 237 17.79 3.61 -15.84
N ALA A 238 17.65 4.81 -16.41
CA ALA A 238 16.40 5.58 -16.29
C ALA A 238 15.16 4.79 -16.77
N VAL A 239 15.28 4.03 -17.84
CA VAL A 239 14.19 3.18 -18.36
C VAL A 239 13.88 2.02 -17.42
N GLU A 240 14.90 1.33 -16.91
CA GLU A 240 14.74 0.23 -15.94
C GLU A 240 14.10 0.73 -14.65
N LYS A 241 14.57 1.86 -14.14
CA LYS A 241 14.04 2.50 -12.95
C LYS A 241 12.58 2.90 -13.12
N SER A 242 12.21 3.46 -14.28
CA SER A 242 10.82 3.81 -14.59
C SER A 242 9.92 2.58 -14.63
N ASN A 243 10.35 1.51 -15.30
CA ASN A 243 9.61 0.24 -15.38
C ASN A 243 9.44 -0.40 -14.00
N GLU A 244 10.48 -0.34 -13.17
CA GLU A 244 10.41 -0.91 -11.83
C GLU A 244 9.51 -0.09 -10.90
N ILE A 245 9.55 1.24 -10.98
CA ILE A 245 8.64 2.14 -10.27
C ILE A 245 7.19 1.83 -10.66
N GLU A 246 6.89 1.65 -11.95
CA GLU A 246 5.54 1.30 -12.40
C GLU A 246 5.08 -0.03 -11.81
N LYS A 247 5.93 -1.06 -11.87
CA LYS A 247 5.63 -2.38 -11.33
C LYS A 247 5.39 -2.36 -9.82
N VAL A 248 6.28 -1.72 -9.08
CA VAL A 248 6.17 -1.59 -7.62
C VAL A 248 4.95 -0.75 -7.24
N THR A 249 4.61 0.27 -8.03
CA THR A 249 3.38 1.05 -7.87
C THR A 249 2.15 0.15 -7.95
N GLU A 250 2.04 -0.65 -9.02
CA GLU A 250 0.91 -1.57 -9.19
C GLU A 250 0.80 -2.57 -8.04
N GLU A 251 1.92 -3.19 -7.65
CA GLU A 251 1.98 -4.14 -6.54
C GLU A 251 1.54 -3.50 -5.21
N SER A 252 2.00 -2.29 -4.94
CA SER A 252 1.68 -1.56 -3.70
C SER A 252 0.21 -1.16 -3.64
N LEU A 253 -0.36 -0.72 -4.76
CA LEU A 253 -1.76 -0.35 -4.84
C LEU A 253 -2.71 -1.55 -4.82
N LYS A 254 -2.30 -2.72 -5.30
CA LYS A 254 -3.06 -3.96 -5.13
C LYS A 254 -3.24 -4.30 -3.65
N LYS A 255 -2.20 -4.13 -2.85
CA LYS A 255 -2.25 -4.39 -1.40
C LYS A 255 -3.22 -3.45 -0.66
N SER A 256 -3.34 -2.19 -1.09
CA SER A 256 -4.30 -1.22 -0.52
C SER A 256 -5.71 -1.33 -1.10
N GLY A 257 -5.90 -2.07 -2.21
CA GLY A 257 -7.16 -2.17 -2.95
C GLY A 257 -7.44 -0.97 -3.87
N GLU A 258 -6.48 -0.07 -4.06
CA GLU A 258 -6.66 1.17 -4.84
C GLU A 258 -6.02 1.14 -6.24
N VAL A 259 -5.70 -0.04 -6.75
CA VAL A 259 -5.01 -0.18 -8.05
C VAL A 259 -5.75 0.46 -9.24
N ASN A 260 -7.08 0.56 -9.15
CA ASN A 260 -7.86 1.22 -10.20
C ASN A 260 -7.55 2.72 -10.34
N VAL A 261 -7.12 3.38 -9.25
CA VAL A 261 -6.69 4.81 -9.31
C VAL A 261 -5.50 4.97 -10.24
N PHE A 262 -4.56 4.01 -10.22
CA PHE A 262 -3.41 3.98 -11.13
C PHE A 262 -3.84 3.79 -12.59
N TYR A 263 -4.68 2.79 -12.88
CA TYR A 263 -5.15 2.54 -14.25
C TYR A 263 -5.98 3.68 -14.82
N ASN A 264 -6.74 4.40 -13.98
CA ASN A 264 -7.49 5.58 -14.41
C ASN A 264 -6.58 6.70 -14.92
N THR A 265 -5.32 6.79 -14.47
CA THR A 265 -4.37 7.77 -15.05
C THR A 265 -4.08 7.52 -16.52
N PHE A 266 -4.01 6.26 -16.92
CA PHE A 266 -3.82 5.88 -18.33
C PHE A 266 -5.08 6.14 -19.16
N ARG A 267 -6.27 5.89 -18.59
CA ARG A 267 -7.55 6.24 -19.22
C ARG A 267 -7.67 7.75 -19.44
N ASP A 268 -7.36 8.54 -18.39
CA ASP A 268 -7.36 10.00 -18.46
C ASP A 268 -6.34 10.52 -19.50
N LYS A 269 -5.13 9.93 -19.53
CA LYS A 269 -4.08 10.30 -20.51
C LYS A 269 -4.51 9.97 -21.92
N SER A 270 -5.04 8.79 -22.15
CA SER A 270 -5.54 8.34 -23.43
C SER A 270 -6.66 9.27 -23.96
N SER A 271 -7.63 9.61 -23.10
CA SER A 271 -8.71 10.54 -23.45
C SER A 271 -8.18 11.93 -23.81
N LYS A 272 -7.15 12.42 -23.12
CA LYS A 272 -6.50 13.70 -23.46
C LYS A 272 -5.86 13.67 -24.84
N GLU A 273 -5.15 12.59 -25.19
CA GLU A 273 -4.53 12.45 -26.52
C GLU A 273 -5.60 12.32 -27.61
N PHE A 274 -6.68 11.59 -27.35
CA PHE A 274 -7.83 11.53 -28.27
C PHE A 274 -8.42 12.92 -28.55
N ASN A 275 -8.66 13.71 -27.52
CA ASN A 275 -9.21 15.07 -27.64
C ASN A 275 -8.28 16.05 -28.41
N LYS A 276 -6.98 15.76 -28.47
CA LYS A 276 -6.01 16.49 -29.31
C LYS A 276 -6.00 16.01 -30.77
N GLY A 277 -6.72 14.95 -31.11
CA GLY A 277 -6.68 14.28 -32.41
C GLY A 277 -5.54 13.28 -32.58
N ASN A 278 -4.77 12.99 -31.53
CA ASN A 278 -3.66 12.04 -31.54
C ASN A 278 -4.17 10.60 -31.38
N TYR A 279 -5.02 10.13 -32.28
CA TYR A 279 -5.76 8.86 -32.15
C TYR A 279 -4.86 7.65 -31.98
N GLN A 280 -3.75 7.55 -32.72
CA GLN A 280 -2.85 6.40 -32.62
C GLN A 280 -2.19 6.31 -31.24
N GLU A 281 -1.79 7.46 -30.68
CA GLU A 281 -1.23 7.52 -29.33
C GLU A 281 -2.28 7.16 -28.27
N ALA A 282 -3.52 7.67 -28.42
CA ALA A 282 -4.62 7.33 -27.53
C ALA A 282 -4.89 5.81 -27.51
N ILE A 283 -4.94 5.20 -28.71
CA ILE A 283 -5.11 3.75 -28.87
C ILE A 283 -3.95 2.99 -28.20
N ALA A 284 -2.70 3.40 -28.48
CA ALA A 284 -1.53 2.73 -27.91
C ALA A 284 -1.53 2.76 -26.37
N ILE A 285 -1.86 3.91 -25.77
CA ILE A 285 -1.92 4.05 -24.31
C ILE A 285 -2.94 3.07 -23.71
N ILE A 286 -4.15 3.00 -24.26
CA ILE A 286 -5.20 2.10 -23.75
C ILE A 286 -4.83 0.64 -23.94
N GLN A 287 -4.31 0.28 -25.13
CA GLN A 287 -3.93 -1.10 -25.41
C GLN A 287 -2.81 -1.58 -24.50
N VAL A 288 -1.73 -0.81 -24.39
CA VAL A 288 -0.54 -1.22 -23.61
C VAL A 288 -0.84 -1.28 -22.11
N ASN A 289 -1.56 -0.27 -21.59
CA ASN A 289 -1.69 -0.11 -20.15
C ASN A 289 -2.98 -0.70 -19.55
N ILE A 290 -3.98 -1.00 -20.37
CA ILE A 290 -5.25 -1.57 -19.91
C ILE A 290 -5.46 -2.97 -20.49
N PHE A 291 -5.55 -3.12 -21.82
CA PHE A 291 -5.85 -4.40 -22.45
C PHE A 291 -4.73 -5.44 -22.31
N ASN A 292 -3.48 -5.08 -22.56
CA ASN A 292 -2.33 -5.99 -22.40
C ASN A 292 -2.06 -6.38 -20.93
N LYS A 293 -2.66 -5.65 -19.99
CA LYS A 293 -2.58 -5.94 -18.55
C LYS A 293 -3.81 -6.72 -18.04
N ASN A 294 -4.79 -7.05 -18.90
CA ASN A 294 -6.06 -7.67 -18.54
C ASN A 294 -6.80 -6.87 -17.44
N ARG A 295 -6.90 -5.56 -17.64
CA ARG A 295 -7.57 -4.61 -16.72
C ARG A 295 -8.72 -3.87 -17.36
N GLU A 296 -9.10 -4.33 -18.54
CA GLU A 296 -10.21 -3.76 -19.29
C GLU A 296 -11.56 -4.11 -18.67
N THR A 297 -12.47 -3.18 -18.81
CA THR A 297 -13.89 -3.32 -18.53
C THR A 297 -14.68 -3.15 -19.83
N TYR A 298 -15.99 -3.46 -19.84
CA TYR A 298 -16.79 -3.18 -21.01
C TYR A 298 -16.73 -1.71 -21.46
N ARG A 299 -16.54 -0.77 -20.52
CA ARG A 299 -16.39 0.67 -20.82
C ARG A 299 -15.12 0.97 -21.63
N ASP A 300 -14.04 0.24 -21.35
CA ASP A 300 -12.79 0.41 -22.09
C ASP A 300 -12.94 -0.06 -23.55
N TYR A 301 -13.79 -1.07 -23.80
CA TYR A 301 -14.16 -1.48 -25.16
C TYR A 301 -14.94 -0.38 -25.89
N ALA A 302 -15.87 0.32 -25.20
CA ALA A 302 -16.56 1.45 -25.79
C ALA A 302 -15.58 2.56 -26.20
N VAL A 303 -14.72 2.98 -25.25
CA VAL A 303 -13.71 4.04 -25.50
C VAL A 303 -12.74 3.66 -26.62
N LEU A 304 -12.20 2.45 -26.62
CA LEU A 304 -11.27 1.99 -27.66
C LEU A 304 -11.98 1.88 -29.03
N GLY A 305 -13.24 1.46 -29.03
CA GLY A 305 -14.09 1.43 -30.22
C GLY A 305 -14.27 2.83 -30.83
N ASP A 306 -14.55 3.85 -29.97
CA ASP A 306 -14.67 5.25 -30.40
C ASP A 306 -13.35 5.78 -31.01
N TYR A 307 -12.20 5.40 -30.41
CA TYR A 307 -10.90 5.80 -30.94
C TYR A 307 -10.64 5.19 -32.32
N TYR A 308 -10.99 3.91 -32.52
CA TYR A 308 -10.92 3.27 -33.81
C TYR A 308 -11.89 3.89 -34.81
N LEU A 309 -13.11 4.19 -34.40
CA LEU A 309 -14.13 4.81 -35.24
C LEU A 309 -13.66 6.18 -35.74
N CYS A 310 -13.23 7.07 -34.84
CA CYS A 310 -12.77 8.41 -35.18
C CYS A 310 -11.46 8.41 -36.00
N SER A 311 -10.62 7.38 -35.83
CA SER A 311 -9.44 7.18 -36.65
C SER A 311 -9.71 6.43 -37.96
N LYS A 312 -10.98 6.21 -38.33
CA LYS A 312 -11.44 5.55 -39.57
C LYS A 312 -11.00 4.07 -39.69
N GLN A 313 -10.70 3.42 -38.56
CA GLN A 313 -10.37 2.00 -38.50
C GLN A 313 -11.66 1.18 -38.23
N PHE A 314 -12.62 1.28 -39.14
CA PHE A 314 -14.01 0.79 -38.90
C PHE A 314 -14.12 -0.69 -38.56
N THR A 315 -13.32 -1.55 -39.21
CA THR A 315 -13.30 -3.00 -38.91
C THR A 315 -12.90 -3.25 -37.43
N LYS A 316 -11.86 -2.57 -36.95
CA LYS A 316 -11.40 -2.69 -35.57
C LYS A 316 -12.43 -2.12 -34.59
N ALA A 317 -13.11 -1.03 -34.95
CA ALA A 317 -14.19 -0.46 -34.16
C ALA A 317 -15.33 -1.48 -33.99
N GLU A 318 -15.78 -2.12 -35.09
CA GLU A 318 -16.82 -3.15 -35.08
C GLU A 318 -16.45 -4.34 -34.18
N GLU A 319 -15.24 -4.89 -34.37
CA GLU A 319 -14.74 -5.98 -33.54
C GLU A 319 -14.72 -5.60 -32.03
N THR A 320 -14.26 -4.38 -31.75
CA THR A 320 -14.12 -3.86 -30.37
C THR A 320 -15.49 -3.69 -29.71
N TYR A 321 -16.44 -3.04 -30.38
CA TYR A 321 -17.80 -2.87 -29.88
C TYR A 321 -18.54 -4.21 -29.71
N THR A 322 -18.33 -5.14 -30.66
CA THR A 322 -18.89 -6.50 -30.57
C THR A 322 -18.37 -7.24 -29.33
N LYS A 323 -17.10 -7.12 -29.00
CA LYS A 323 -16.52 -7.68 -27.77
C LYS A 323 -17.13 -7.03 -26.53
N GLY A 324 -17.26 -5.70 -26.50
CA GLY A 324 -17.90 -4.97 -25.42
C GLY A 324 -19.35 -5.39 -25.20
N LEU A 325 -20.11 -5.52 -26.28
CA LEU A 325 -21.50 -5.98 -26.25
C LEU A 325 -21.63 -7.42 -25.70
N LYS A 326 -20.69 -8.32 -26.03
CA LYS A 326 -20.65 -9.68 -25.46
C LYS A 326 -20.40 -9.67 -23.97
N LEU A 327 -19.57 -8.76 -23.48
CA LEU A 327 -19.29 -8.61 -22.04
C LEU A 327 -20.47 -8.01 -21.28
N GLN A 328 -21.18 -7.06 -21.88
CA GLN A 328 -22.31 -6.36 -21.29
C GLN A 328 -23.48 -6.26 -22.29
N PRO A 329 -24.26 -7.35 -22.45
CA PRO A 329 -25.35 -7.40 -23.44
C PRO A 329 -26.47 -6.38 -23.21
N SER A 330 -26.66 -5.93 -21.97
CA SER A 330 -27.64 -4.91 -21.60
C SER A 330 -27.24 -3.46 -21.93
N GLU A 331 -25.96 -3.23 -22.30
CA GLU A 331 -25.47 -1.90 -22.63
C GLU A 331 -25.78 -1.55 -24.08
N ILE A 332 -26.94 -0.94 -24.28
CA ILE A 332 -27.46 -0.63 -25.62
C ILE A 332 -26.63 0.42 -26.37
N ASN A 333 -25.74 1.17 -25.68
CA ASN A 333 -24.78 2.08 -26.36
C ASN A 333 -23.91 1.34 -27.38
N PHE A 334 -23.56 0.07 -27.14
CA PHE A 334 -22.82 -0.71 -28.13
C PHE A 334 -23.64 -0.95 -29.42
N GLN A 335 -24.96 -1.08 -29.33
CA GLN A 335 -25.82 -1.19 -30.50
C GLN A 335 -25.83 0.11 -31.29
N LEU A 336 -25.84 1.27 -30.61
CA LEU A 336 -25.73 2.59 -31.24
C LEU A 336 -24.39 2.73 -31.96
N SER A 337 -23.30 2.40 -31.28
CA SER A 337 -21.95 2.46 -31.85
C SER A 337 -21.80 1.55 -33.08
N LEU A 338 -22.36 0.34 -33.02
CA LEU A 338 -22.37 -0.59 -34.17
C LEU A 338 -23.23 -0.03 -35.32
N ALA A 339 -24.37 0.61 -35.06
CA ALA A 339 -25.16 1.26 -36.08
C ALA A 339 -24.36 2.39 -36.79
N HIS A 340 -23.54 3.13 -36.04
CA HIS A 340 -22.63 4.13 -36.63
C HIS A 340 -21.54 3.49 -37.45
N VAL A 341 -20.92 2.39 -37.03
CA VAL A 341 -19.95 1.66 -37.86
C VAL A 341 -20.59 1.20 -39.17
N TYR A 342 -21.79 0.64 -39.11
CA TYR A 342 -22.52 0.19 -40.31
C TYR A 342 -22.83 1.35 -41.25
N LEU A 343 -23.12 2.53 -40.74
CA LEU A 343 -23.32 3.73 -41.50
C LEU A 343 -22.05 4.14 -42.27
N PHE A 344 -20.87 4.01 -41.65
CA PHE A 344 -19.58 4.37 -42.26
C PHE A 344 -18.98 3.27 -43.18
N THR A 345 -19.58 2.09 -43.19
CA THR A 345 -19.16 0.93 -44.01
C THR A 345 -20.20 0.57 -45.07
N ASP A 346 -21.02 1.54 -45.48
CA ASP A 346 -22.07 1.41 -46.48
C ASP A 346 -23.16 0.36 -46.22
N ARG A 347 -23.20 -0.15 -44.99
CA ARG A 347 -24.26 -1.07 -44.51
C ARG A 347 -25.46 -0.30 -43.97
N ILE A 348 -26.00 0.60 -44.78
CA ILE A 348 -27.05 1.56 -44.39
C ILE A 348 -28.34 0.86 -43.98
N SER A 349 -28.68 -0.25 -44.61
CA SER A 349 -29.90 -1.04 -44.26
C SER A 349 -29.82 -1.61 -42.86
N GLU A 350 -28.65 -2.13 -42.45
CA GLU A 350 -28.39 -2.67 -41.12
C GLU A 350 -28.44 -1.56 -40.10
N ALA A 351 -27.78 -0.42 -40.35
CA ALA A 351 -27.81 0.75 -39.51
C ALA A 351 -29.27 1.21 -39.26
N LYS A 352 -30.10 1.33 -40.31
CA LYS A 352 -31.52 1.68 -40.19
C LYS A 352 -32.32 0.69 -39.38
N THR A 353 -32.04 -0.60 -39.50
CA THR A 353 -32.72 -1.65 -38.74
C THR A 353 -32.46 -1.48 -37.25
N ILE A 354 -31.22 -1.22 -36.86
CA ILE A 354 -30.88 -0.98 -35.45
C ILE A 354 -31.54 0.32 -34.97
N HIS A 355 -31.43 1.40 -35.70
CA HIS A 355 -32.01 2.68 -35.32
C HIS A 355 -33.54 2.58 -35.13
N LYS A 356 -34.26 1.87 -36.02
CA LYS A 356 -35.68 1.63 -35.89
C LYS A 356 -36.03 0.82 -34.62
N LYS A 357 -35.23 -0.22 -34.36
CA LYS A 357 -35.44 -1.10 -33.21
C LYS A 357 -35.36 -0.36 -31.89
N TYR A 358 -34.41 0.56 -31.76
CA TYR A 358 -34.11 1.25 -30.51
C TYR A 358 -34.57 2.72 -30.46
N ALA A 359 -35.30 3.21 -31.44
CA ALA A 359 -35.71 4.62 -31.57
C ALA A 359 -36.32 5.24 -30.32
N HIS A 360 -37.06 4.46 -29.55
CA HIS A 360 -37.80 4.88 -28.36
C HIS A 360 -37.07 4.55 -27.04
N GLU A 361 -35.89 3.93 -27.11
CA GLU A 361 -35.13 3.58 -25.95
C GLU A 361 -34.37 4.81 -25.36
N SER A 362 -34.14 4.75 -24.06
CA SER A 362 -33.30 5.74 -23.37
C SER A 362 -31.97 5.06 -22.98
N LEU A 363 -30.90 5.81 -23.14
CA LEU A 363 -29.55 5.37 -22.80
C LEU A 363 -29.27 5.65 -21.31
N PHE A 364 -28.30 4.96 -20.75
CA PHE A 364 -27.88 5.19 -19.36
C PHE A 364 -27.38 6.63 -19.10
N THR A 365 -27.03 7.37 -20.14
CA THR A 365 -26.67 8.78 -20.06
C THR A 365 -27.86 9.71 -19.77
N GLY A 366 -29.09 9.19 -19.83
CA GLY A 366 -30.31 9.96 -19.72
C GLY A 366 -30.81 10.55 -21.03
N ASN A 367 -30.02 10.49 -22.12
CA ASN A 367 -30.46 10.88 -23.45
C ASN A 367 -31.34 9.79 -24.08
N THR A 368 -32.33 10.19 -24.87
CA THR A 368 -33.00 9.25 -25.78
C THR A 368 -32.03 8.82 -26.90
N TRP A 369 -32.32 7.68 -27.51
CA TRP A 369 -31.55 7.18 -28.66
C TRP A 369 -31.38 8.24 -29.76
N THR A 370 -32.47 8.94 -30.10
CA THR A 370 -32.48 9.99 -31.09
C THR A 370 -31.61 11.18 -30.69
N GLN A 371 -31.72 11.61 -29.41
CA GLN A 371 -30.88 12.73 -28.91
C GLN A 371 -29.39 12.36 -28.98
N GLN A 372 -29.03 11.17 -28.52
CA GLN A 372 -27.64 10.75 -28.58
C GLN A 372 -27.14 10.63 -30.02
N THR A 373 -27.91 10.04 -30.92
CA THR A 373 -27.56 9.98 -32.34
C THR A 373 -27.24 11.37 -32.92
N LYS A 374 -28.06 12.35 -32.59
CA LYS A 374 -27.82 13.76 -33.05
C LYS A 374 -26.54 14.36 -32.45
N ILE A 375 -26.23 14.03 -31.19
CA ILE A 375 -24.97 14.44 -30.52
C ILE A 375 -23.79 13.77 -31.22
N ASP A 376 -23.84 12.46 -31.43
CA ASP A 376 -22.75 11.68 -32.03
C ASP A 376 -22.46 12.15 -33.46
N PHE A 377 -23.48 12.43 -34.24
CA PHE A 377 -23.28 12.96 -35.61
C PHE A 377 -22.53 14.31 -35.63
N LYS A 378 -22.84 15.21 -34.69
CA LYS A 378 -22.09 16.47 -34.54
C LYS A 378 -20.63 16.23 -34.12
N GLU A 379 -20.40 15.24 -33.29
CA GLU A 379 -19.04 14.86 -32.87
C GLU A 379 -18.28 14.26 -34.06
N PHE A 380 -18.90 13.40 -34.85
CA PHE A 380 -18.31 12.82 -36.02
C PHE A 380 -17.91 13.86 -37.08
N GLU A 381 -18.69 14.94 -37.23
CA GLU A 381 -18.31 16.07 -38.09
C GLU A 381 -16.99 16.71 -37.65
N LYS A 382 -16.78 16.89 -36.33
CA LYS A 382 -15.53 17.44 -35.81
C LYS A 382 -14.33 16.53 -36.09
N HIS A 383 -14.55 15.22 -36.12
CA HIS A 383 -13.52 14.23 -36.46
C HIS A 383 -13.42 13.96 -37.98
N SER A 384 -14.06 14.77 -38.81
CA SER A 384 -14.03 14.67 -40.28
C SER A 384 -14.44 13.28 -40.80
N LEU A 385 -15.45 12.68 -40.14
CA LEU A 385 -16.06 11.45 -40.67
C LEU A 385 -17.08 11.73 -41.74
N PRO A 386 -17.39 10.76 -42.67
CA PRO A 386 -18.36 10.96 -43.75
C PRO A 386 -19.77 11.29 -43.24
N THR A 387 -20.42 12.30 -43.79
CA THR A 387 -21.72 12.80 -43.30
C THR A 387 -22.90 12.52 -44.25
N GLU A 388 -22.63 11.98 -45.42
CA GLU A 388 -23.58 11.84 -46.55
C GLU A 388 -24.83 11.06 -46.17
N ASN A 389 -24.71 10.12 -45.23
CA ASN A 389 -25.78 9.24 -44.85
C ASN A 389 -26.54 9.68 -43.56
N PHE A 390 -26.10 10.75 -42.86
CA PHE A 390 -26.72 11.20 -41.61
C PHE A 390 -28.20 11.54 -41.80
N LYS A 391 -28.55 12.28 -42.86
CA LYS A 391 -29.96 12.60 -43.16
C LYS A 391 -30.84 11.38 -43.36
N LYS A 392 -30.27 10.26 -43.87
CA LYS A 392 -31.01 9.01 -44.10
C LYS A 392 -31.38 8.31 -42.77
N ILE A 393 -30.56 8.50 -41.75
CA ILE A 393 -30.80 7.94 -40.42
C ILE A 393 -31.78 8.85 -39.64
N LEU A 394 -31.56 10.18 -39.67
CA LEU A 394 -32.44 11.11 -38.97
C LEU A 394 -33.89 10.98 -39.43
N LYS A 395 -34.16 10.74 -40.73
CA LYS A 395 -35.49 10.46 -41.26
C LYS A 395 -36.13 9.16 -40.71
N VAL A 396 -35.36 8.31 -40.15
CA VAL A 396 -35.86 7.04 -39.55
C VAL A 396 -36.19 7.23 -38.08
N LEU A 397 -35.61 8.25 -37.46
CA LEU A 397 -35.79 8.56 -36.05
C LEU A 397 -36.82 9.69 -35.77
N ASP A 398 -37.18 10.47 -36.78
CA ASP A 398 -38.26 11.47 -36.77
C ASP A 398 -39.59 10.74 -37.03
#